data_69ed71b8af51851c33038d74106f7128
#
_entry.id   69ed71b8af51851c33038d74106f7128
#
_cell.length_a   1.000
_cell.length_b   1.000
_cell.length_c   1.000
_cell.angle_alpha   90.00
_cell.angle_beta   90.00
_cell.angle_gamma   90.00
#
_symmetry.space_group_name_H-M   'P 1'
#
loop_
_entity.id
_entity.type
_entity.pdbx_description
1 polymer ?
#
loop_
_entity_poly.entity_id
_entity_poly.type
_entity_poly.pdbx_seq_one_letter_code
_entity_poly.pdbx_strand_id
1 'polypeptide(L)'
;MYLEGMKNALRIVLSVGLGLGASLSWAQTTAPDFTVVDIQGNSHSLYADILDQGKIAIVQIAATWCPPCWNLHEAGVLQQMHEAFGPDGTDQVRVLWYEADPNTNYADIHGFGVNTIGDWVEGTTYPIVNESPLQLDMGIWRPWGYPTINVVRPSDRAIVLNVGLISSFQGQVEAINEASLDGIVLGQPVVSGCTYALASNFNPEANAEDGSCFFMGCTDPMALNHQLFATVENGTCEYPAPEESCPSDIDGDGATATLDLLLFLASFGQPCAE
;
A
#
# COMPACT_ATOMS: atom_id res chain seq x y z
N MET A 1 -2.15 -44.97 -37.89
CA MET A 1 -1.62 -44.73 -39.26
C MET A 1 -2.09 -43.36 -39.68
N TYR A 2 -1.12 -42.45 -39.88
CA TYR A 2 -1.24 -41.04 -40.31
C TYR A 2 -1.87 -40.05 -39.32
N LEU A 3 -1.01 -39.34 -38.61
CA LEU A 3 -0.89 -37.87 -38.54
C LEU A 3 0.19 -37.47 -37.52
N GLU A 4 1.41 -37.90 -37.78
CA GLU A 4 2.61 -37.19 -37.27
C GLU A 4 3.26 -36.53 -38.50
N GLY A 5 3.43 -35.23 -38.42
CA GLY A 5 4.27 -34.55 -39.41
C GLY A 5 3.75 -33.20 -39.85
N MET A 6 3.75 -32.20 -38.98
CA MET A 6 3.85 -30.77 -39.43
C MET A 6 4.22 -29.86 -38.25
N LYS A 7 5.35 -30.13 -37.65
CA LYS A 7 6.06 -29.17 -36.79
C LYS A 7 7.46 -29.04 -37.32
N ASN A 8 7.65 -28.24 -38.33
CA ASN A 8 8.93 -27.65 -38.72
C ASN A 8 8.79 -27.03 -40.09
N ALA A 9 8.70 -25.74 -40.14
CA ALA A 9 9.23 -24.86 -41.16
C ALA A 9 8.51 -23.51 -41.10
N LEU A 10 9.09 -22.54 -40.41
CA LEU A 10 9.28 -21.21 -40.96
C LEU A 10 10.29 -20.43 -40.11
N ARG A 11 11.56 -20.83 -40.18
CA ARG A 11 12.64 -19.89 -39.91
C ARG A 11 12.85 -19.09 -41.20
N ILE A 12 12.21 -17.95 -41.30
CA ILE A 12 12.59 -16.96 -42.32
C ILE A 12 13.76 -16.18 -41.73
N VAL A 13 14.93 -16.47 -42.26
CA VAL A 13 16.11 -15.62 -42.18
C VAL A 13 15.81 -14.38 -43.03
N LEU A 14 15.49 -13.25 -42.41
CA LEU A 14 15.50 -11.97 -43.08
C LEU A 14 16.87 -11.33 -42.85
N SER A 15 17.65 -11.37 -43.93
CA SER A 15 18.88 -10.66 -44.12
C SER A 15 18.70 -9.14 -44.05
N VAL A 16 19.60 -8.55 -43.28
CA VAL A 16 20.11 -7.18 -43.29
C VAL A 16 19.64 -6.32 -44.49
N GLY A 17 18.71 -5.43 -44.18
CA GLY A 17 18.48 -4.20 -44.94
C GLY A 17 18.73 -3.03 -43.98
N LEU A 18 19.79 -2.24 -44.24
CA LEU A 18 19.96 -0.92 -43.66
C LEU A 18 18.80 -0.03 -44.16
N GLY A 19 17.65 -0.14 -43.49
CA GLY A 19 16.57 0.82 -43.62
C GLY A 19 16.75 1.86 -42.52
N LEU A 20 17.02 3.10 -42.91
CA LEU A 20 16.78 4.25 -42.06
C LEU A 20 15.34 4.17 -41.57
N GLY A 21 15.16 3.56 -40.42
CA GLY A 21 13.90 3.59 -39.66
C GLY A 21 13.68 5.02 -39.24
N ALA A 22 12.92 5.78 -40.00
CA ALA A 22 12.26 6.95 -39.51
C ALA A 22 11.34 6.43 -38.40
N SER A 23 11.78 6.54 -37.15
CA SER A 23 10.89 6.46 -35.99
C SER A 23 9.83 7.53 -36.24
N LEU A 24 8.61 7.11 -36.57
CA LEU A 24 7.44 7.96 -36.46
C LEU A 24 7.32 8.32 -35.01
N SER A 25 8.04 9.35 -34.57
CA SER A 25 7.80 10.00 -33.32
C SER A 25 6.40 10.65 -33.48
N TRP A 26 5.40 10.00 -32.93
CA TRP A 26 4.14 10.69 -32.68
C TRP A 26 4.52 11.89 -31.85
N ALA A 27 4.25 13.10 -32.37
CA ALA A 27 4.51 14.32 -31.63
C ALA A 27 3.64 14.27 -30.36
N GLN A 28 4.26 13.89 -29.25
CA GLN A 28 3.59 13.93 -27.96
C GLN A 28 3.37 15.39 -27.60
N THR A 29 2.13 15.71 -27.21
CA THR A 29 1.80 17.07 -26.80
C THR A 29 2.50 17.36 -25.49
N THR A 30 3.35 18.37 -25.47
CA THR A 30 3.93 18.89 -24.23
C THR A 30 2.82 19.57 -23.45
N ALA A 31 2.68 19.24 -22.17
CA ALA A 31 1.74 19.90 -21.27
C ALA A 31 2.10 21.38 -21.12
N PRO A 32 1.20 22.31 -21.40
CA PRO A 32 1.46 23.71 -21.08
C PRO A 32 1.68 23.88 -19.59
N ASP A 33 2.65 24.71 -19.22
CA ASP A 33 2.84 25.07 -17.80
C ASP A 33 1.63 25.85 -17.27
N PHE A 34 1.35 25.67 -16.00
CA PHE A 34 0.34 26.45 -15.28
C PHE A 34 0.78 26.70 -13.84
N THR A 35 0.21 27.73 -13.26
CA THR A 35 0.23 27.93 -11.81
C THR A 35 -1.19 28.18 -11.36
N VAL A 36 -1.68 27.32 -10.46
CA VAL A 36 -3.05 27.35 -9.94
C VAL A 36 -3.04 27.46 -8.42
N VAL A 37 -4.17 27.93 -7.86
CA VAL A 37 -4.33 28.03 -6.40
C VAL A 37 -5.45 27.08 -5.99
N ASP A 38 -5.20 26.24 -4.99
CA ASP A 38 -6.20 25.34 -4.45
C ASP A 38 -7.20 26.08 -3.53
N ILE A 39 -8.27 25.39 -3.14
CA ILE A 39 -9.31 25.95 -2.27
C ILE A 39 -8.80 26.31 -0.86
N GLN A 40 -7.64 25.84 -0.44
CA GLN A 40 -6.96 26.19 0.80
C GLN A 40 -6.05 27.41 0.64
N GLY A 41 -5.83 27.90 -0.58
CA GLY A 41 -4.98 29.05 -0.89
C GLY A 41 -3.52 28.72 -1.16
N ASN A 42 -3.18 27.43 -1.33
CA ASN A 42 -1.83 27.03 -1.70
C ASN A 42 -1.64 27.12 -3.22
N SER A 43 -0.47 27.59 -3.64
CA SER A 43 -0.09 27.69 -5.05
C SER A 43 0.58 26.41 -5.52
N HIS A 44 0.24 25.95 -6.72
CA HIS A 44 0.79 24.76 -7.36
C HIS A 44 1.21 25.08 -8.79
N SER A 45 2.52 25.03 -9.07
CA SER A 45 3.06 25.14 -10.43
C SER A 45 3.35 23.77 -11.01
N LEU A 46 2.83 23.50 -12.21
CA LEU A 46 3.07 22.21 -12.86
C LEU A 46 4.56 21.97 -13.07
N TYR A 47 5.27 22.96 -13.57
CA TYR A 47 6.69 22.78 -13.85
C TYR A 47 7.53 22.91 -12.58
N ALA A 48 7.50 24.05 -11.93
CA ALA A 48 8.43 24.34 -10.84
C ALA A 48 8.25 23.44 -9.61
N ASP A 49 7.00 23.14 -9.23
CA ASP A 49 6.71 22.43 -8.00
C ASP A 49 6.54 20.90 -8.20
N ILE A 50 6.29 20.47 -9.45
CA ILE A 50 6.00 19.07 -9.74
C ILE A 50 7.07 18.47 -10.66
N LEU A 51 7.07 18.85 -11.93
CA LEU A 51 7.89 18.15 -12.94
C LEU A 51 9.39 18.37 -12.76
N ASP A 52 9.81 19.61 -12.43
CA ASP A 52 11.22 19.93 -12.19
C ASP A 52 11.75 19.31 -10.88
N GLN A 53 10.84 18.84 -10.03
CA GLN A 53 11.15 18.03 -8.84
C GLN A 53 11.17 16.52 -9.16
N GLY A 54 11.05 16.13 -10.43
CA GLY A 54 11.05 14.75 -10.87
C GLY A 54 9.75 13.98 -10.51
N LYS A 55 8.66 14.67 -10.23
CA LYS A 55 7.39 14.08 -9.81
C LYS A 55 6.42 13.94 -10.98
N ILE A 56 5.64 12.88 -10.99
CA ILE A 56 4.54 12.70 -11.95
C ILE A 56 3.35 13.58 -11.50
N ALA A 57 2.79 14.36 -12.42
CA ALA A 57 1.53 15.03 -12.17
C ALA A 57 0.35 14.16 -12.62
N ILE A 58 -0.62 13.97 -11.74
CA ILE A 58 -1.91 13.36 -12.02
C ILE A 58 -2.95 14.45 -11.93
N VAL A 59 -3.50 14.86 -13.07
CA VAL A 59 -4.46 15.96 -13.14
C VAL A 59 -5.82 15.43 -13.58
N GLN A 60 -6.74 15.36 -12.64
CA GLN A 60 -8.14 15.07 -12.95
C GLN A 60 -8.87 16.34 -13.33
N ILE A 61 -9.50 16.34 -14.50
CA ILE A 61 -10.43 17.38 -14.94
C ILE A 61 -11.85 16.87 -14.72
N ALA A 62 -12.62 17.56 -13.90
CA ALA A 62 -13.94 17.12 -13.47
C ALA A 62 -14.91 18.30 -13.38
N ALA A 63 -16.16 18.00 -13.03
CA ALA A 63 -17.16 19.00 -12.66
C ALA A 63 -17.98 18.47 -11.48
N THR A 64 -18.36 19.34 -10.56
CA THR A 64 -19.07 18.99 -9.31
C THR A 64 -20.42 18.30 -9.55
N TRP A 65 -21.06 18.56 -10.68
CA TRP A 65 -22.34 17.95 -11.09
C TRP A 65 -22.21 16.67 -11.91
N CYS A 66 -20.98 16.16 -12.15
CA CYS A 66 -20.71 15.05 -13.07
C CYS A 66 -20.82 13.69 -12.34
N PRO A 67 -21.83 12.84 -12.60
CA PRO A 67 -21.96 11.55 -11.90
C PRO A 67 -20.81 10.58 -12.09
N PRO A 68 -20.19 10.41 -13.28
CA PRO A 68 -19.00 9.57 -13.41
C PRO A 68 -17.80 10.09 -12.61
N CYS A 69 -17.68 11.42 -12.45
CA CYS A 69 -16.63 12.02 -11.62
C CYS A 69 -16.85 11.70 -10.14
N TRP A 70 -18.11 11.79 -9.70
CA TRP A 70 -18.50 11.46 -8.32
C TRP A 70 -18.24 9.99 -8.01
N ASN A 71 -18.60 9.08 -8.91
CA ASN A 71 -18.34 7.64 -8.72
C ASN A 71 -16.83 7.35 -8.56
N LEU A 72 -15.98 8.08 -9.28
CA LEU A 72 -14.53 7.94 -9.14
C LEU A 72 -14.02 8.52 -7.81
N HIS A 73 -14.61 9.63 -7.37
CA HIS A 73 -14.33 10.25 -6.07
C HIS A 73 -14.72 9.30 -4.92
N GLU A 74 -15.96 8.79 -4.93
CA GLU A 74 -16.46 7.81 -3.95
C GLU A 74 -15.63 6.52 -3.90
N ALA A 75 -15.06 6.08 -5.03
CA ALA A 75 -14.17 4.93 -5.07
C ALA A 75 -12.83 5.20 -4.35
N GLY A 76 -12.51 6.46 -4.03
CA GLY A 76 -11.34 6.87 -3.27
C GLY A 76 -10.00 6.59 -3.96
N VAL A 77 -9.98 6.32 -5.27
CA VAL A 77 -8.76 5.88 -5.98
C VAL A 77 -7.69 6.96 -5.98
N LEU A 78 -8.05 8.22 -6.28
CA LEU A 78 -7.09 9.32 -6.26
C LEU A 78 -6.62 9.68 -4.85
N GLN A 79 -7.50 9.50 -3.85
CA GLN A 79 -7.12 9.65 -2.45
C GLN A 79 -6.06 8.63 -2.05
N GLN A 80 -6.27 7.36 -2.37
CA GLN A 80 -5.28 6.31 -2.14
C GLN A 80 -3.97 6.57 -2.89
N MET A 81 -4.02 7.08 -4.13
CA MET A 81 -2.83 7.49 -4.90
C MET A 81 -2.06 8.62 -4.20
N HIS A 82 -2.79 9.61 -3.69
CA HIS A 82 -2.19 10.73 -2.97
C HIS A 82 -1.55 10.29 -1.65
N GLU A 83 -2.22 9.45 -0.89
CA GLU A 83 -1.71 8.91 0.37
C GLU A 83 -0.47 8.02 0.18
N ALA A 84 -0.51 7.12 -0.80
CA ALA A 84 0.58 6.18 -1.02
C ALA A 84 1.80 6.83 -1.68
N PHE A 85 1.60 7.71 -2.65
CA PHE A 85 2.66 8.20 -3.53
C PHE A 85 2.81 9.72 -3.53
N GLY A 86 1.96 10.44 -2.82
CA GLY A 86 2.03 11.88 -2.63
C GLY A 86 3.05 12.33 -1.59
N PRO A 87 2.97 13.58 -1.10
CA PRO A 87 3.97 14.20 -0.23
C PRO A 87 4.23 13.45 1.07
N ASP A 88 3.21 12.86 1.65
CA ASP A 88 3.28 12.13 2.92
C ASP A 88 3.57 10.62 2.72
N GLY A 89 3.57 10.14 1.47
CA GLY A 89 3.90 8.78 1.08
C GLY A 89 5.32 8.67 0.51
N THR A 90 5.44 8.09 -0.70
CA THR A 90 6.75 7.94 -1.38
C THR A 90 7.21 9.21 -2.10
N ASP A 91 6.43 10.26 -2.11
CA ASP A 91 6.71 11.57 -2.71
C ASP A 91 7.00 11.53 -4.23
N GLN A 92 6.40 10.59 -4.95
CA GLN A 92 6.63 10.36 -6.38
C GLN A 92 5.59 11.05 -7.27
N VAL A 93 4.41 11.36 -6.75
CA VAL A 93 3.32 11.97 -7.52
C VAL A 93 2.77 13.22 -6.85
N ARG A 94 2.10 14.04 -7.66
CA ARG A 94 1.20 15.10 -7.21
C ARG A 94 -0.14 14.91 -7.88
N VAL A 95 -1.18 14.75 -7.07
CA VAL A 95 -2.57 14.65 -7.52
C VAL A 95 -3.18 16.06 -7.46
N LEU A 96 -3.83 16.47 -8.53
CA LEU A 96 -4.59 17.71 -8.62
C LEU A 96 -5.98 17.40 -9.17
N TRP A 97 -7.03 17.79 -8.46
CA TRP A 97 -8.39 17.77 -8.95
C TRP A 97 -8.79 19.17 -9.40
N TYR A 98 -9.18 19.32 -10.66
CA TYR A 98 -9.49 20.61 -11.27
C TYR A 98 -10.95 20.68 -11.65
N GLU A 99 -11.69 21.62 -11.04
CA GLU A 99 -13.05 21.97 -11.42
C GLU A 99 -13.04 22.75 -12.74
N ALA A 100 -13.67 22.22 -13.74
CA ALA A 100 -13.61 22.77 -15.08
C ALA A 100 -14.92 23.43 -15.54
N ASP A 101 -15.96 23.48 -14.71
CA ASP A 101 -17.13 24.29 -14.97
C ASP A 101 -16.94 25.70 -14.36
N PRO A 102 -16.84 26.75 -15.19
CA PRO A 102 -16.61 28.10 -14.68
C PRO A 102 -17.78 28.66 -13.85
N ASN A 103 -18.91 27.95 -13.79
CA ASN A 103 -20.07 28.36 -13.00
C ASN A 103 -20.06 27.72 -11.61
N THR A 104 -19.17 26.76 -11.33
CA THR A 104 -19.03 26.15 -10.02
C THR A 104 -18.47 27.16 -9.03
N ASN A 105 -19.03 27.17 -7.84
CA ASN A 105 -18.63 28.07 -6.76
C ASN A 105 -18.26 27.27 -5.49
N TYR A 106 -17.84 27.99 -4.45
CA TYR A 106 -17.46 27.41 -3.18
C TYR A 106 -18.53 26.48 -2.59
N ALA A 107 -19.82 26.89 -2.67
CA ALA A 107 -20.91 26.08 -2.11
C ALA A 107 -21.09 24.76 -2.86
N ASP A 108 -20.84 24.75 -4.16
CA ASP A 108 -20.91 23.54 -4.98
C ASP A 108 -19.79 22.56 -4.63
N ILE A 109 -18.55 23.05 -4.44
CA ILE A 109 -17.40 22.21 -4.02
C ILE A 109 -17.68 21.55 -2.67
N HIS A 110 -18.33 22.25 -1.74
CA HIS A 110 -18.63 21.77 -0.37
C HIS A 110 -20.00 21.08 -0.24
N GLY A 111 -20.62 20.71 -1.32
CA GLY A 111 -21.84 19.86 -1.31
C GLY A 111 -23.15 20.54 -0.93
N PHE A 112 -23.15 21.85 -0.63
CA PHE A 112 -24.39 22.58 -0.26
C PHE A 112 -24.85 23.57 -1.31
N GLY A 113 -24.22 23.60 -2.48
CA GLY A 113 -24.63 24.37 -3.64
C GLY A 113 -25.72 23.70 -4.44
N VAL A 114 -26.10 24.36 -5.54
CA VAL A 114 -27.15 23.86 -6.44
C VAL A 114 -26.60 23.12 -7.66
N ASN A 115 -25.31 23.25 -7.92
CA ASN A 115 -24.61 22.67 -9.07
C ASN A 115 -23.62 21.60 -8.63
N THR A 116 -24.03 20.72 -7.72
CA THR A 116 -23.20 19.65 -7.18
C THR A 116 -24.03 18.41 -6.87
N ILE A 117 -23.37 17.27 -6.77
CA ILE A 117 -23.99 16.00 -6.36
C ILE A 117 -23.44 15.47 -5.03
N GLY A 118 -22.49 16.17 -4.41
CA GLY A 118 -21.92 15.79 -3.11
C GLY A 118 -20.89 16.78 -2.61
N ASP A 119 -20.32 16.49 -1.45
CA ASP A 119 -19.22 17.23 -0.83
C ASP A 119 -17.88 16.67 -1.34
N TRP A 120 -17.21 17.42 -2.20
CA TRP A 120 -15.94 17.03 -2.82
C TRP A 120 -14.72 17.21 -1.91
N VAL A 121 -14.91 17.90 -0.79
CA VAL A 121 -13.85 18.19 0.18
C VAL A 121 -13.79 17.13 1.27
N GLU A 122 -14.94 16.55 1.62
CA GLU A 122 -15.00 15.51 2.66
C GLU A 122 -14.14 14.30 2.27
N GLY A 123 -13.15 13.94 3.12
CA GLY A 123 -12.25 12.83 2.87
C GLY A 123 -11.17 13.07 1.82
N THR A 124 -11.06 14.29 1.26
CA THR A 124 -10.06 14.64 0.24
C THR A 124 -8.88 15.40 0.86
N THR A 125 -7.67 14.87 0.69
CA THR A 125 -6.43 15.51 1.17
C THR A 125 -5.53 16.04 0.06
N TYR A 126 -5.81 15.67 -1.20
CA TYR A 126 -5.11 16.24 -2.35
C TYR A 126 -5.71 17.61 -2.74
N PRO A 127 -4.93 18.48 -3.42
CA PRO A 127 -5.39 19.80 -3.86
C PRO A 127 -6.63 19.77 -4.77
N ILE A 128 -7.62 20.55 -4.39
CA ILE A 128 -8.80 20.84 -5.21
C ILE A 128 -8.67 22.26 -5.74
N VAL A 129 -8.70 22.42 -7.06
CA VAL A 129 -8.57 23.71 -7.73
C VAL A 129 -9.92 24.11 -8.30
N ASN A 130 -10.41 25.31 -7.93
CA ASN A 130 -11.63 25.90 -8.44
C ASN A 130 -11.39 27.38 -8.80
N GLU A 131 -10.73 27.61 -9.90
CA GLU A 131 -10.33 28.95 -10.34
C GLU A 131 -11.22 29.48 -11.48
N SER A 132 -11.67 30.71 -11.34
CA SER A 132 -12.36 31.45 -12.40
C SER A 132 -11.65 32.79 -12.62
N PRO A 133 -11.18 33.09 -13.85
CA PRO A 133 -11.29 32.26 -15.06
C PRO A 133 -10.39 31.02 -15.04
N LEU A 134 -10.79 30.01 -15.82
CA LEU A 134 -10.01 28.75 -15.93
C LEU A 134 -8.58 29.06 -16.43
N GLN A 135 -7.60 28.56 -15.71
CA GLN A 135 -6.18 28.70 -16.06
C GLN A 135 -5.70 27.63 -17.06
N LEU A 136 -6.42 26.53 -17.17
CA LEU A 136 -6.08 25.43 -18.06
C LEU A 136 -6.75 25.56 -19.42
N ASP A 137 -6.01 25.32 -20.50
CA ASP A 137 -6.60 25.17 -21.84
C ASP A 137 -7.39 23.86 -21.95
N MET A 138 -8.70 23.94 -21.82
CA MET A 138 -9.57 22.79 -21.87
C MET A 138 -9.54 22.05 -23.21
N GLY A 139 -9.09 22.68 -24.29
CA GLY A 139 -8.83 21.99 -25.58
C GLY A 139 -7.68 20.99 -25.49
N ILE A 140 -6.70 21.26 -24.63
CA ILE A 140 -5.56 20.37 -24.38
C ILE A 140 -5.86 19.39 -23.25
N TRP A 141 -6.39 19.89 -22.13
CA TRP A 141 -6.53 19.10 -20.91
C TRP A 141 -7.79 18.23 -20.84
N ARG A 142 -8.81 18.53 -21.61
CA ARG A 142 -10.11 17.83 -21.61
C ARG A 142 -10.70 17.66 -23.00
N PRO A 143 -10.06 16.90 -23.89
CA PRO A 143 -10.56 16.79 -25.28
C PRO A 143 -11.87 16.01 -25.41
N TRP A 144 -12.28 15.20 -24.42
CA TRP A 144 -13.42 14.28 -24.56
C TRP A 144 -14.52 14.40 -23.51
N GLY A 145 -14.38 15.25 -22.50
CA GLY A 145 -15.42 15.43 -21.46
C GLY A 145 -14.97 15.14 -20.04
N TYR A 146 -15.90 14.83 -19.16
CA TYR A 146 -15.65 14.58 -17.74
C TYR A 146 -15.96 13.14 -17.33
N PRO A 147 -15.20 12.58 -16.38
CA PRO A 147 -13.89 13.04 -15.96
C PRO A 147 -12.82 12.73 -17.01
N THR A 148 -11.74 13.48 -17.00
CA THR A 148 -10.50 13.13 -17.72
C THR A 148 -9.38 13.07 -16.71
N ILE A 149 -8.63 11.97 -16.67
CA ILE A 149 -7.44 11.83 -15.85
C ILE A 149 -6.22 11.90 -16.77
N ASN A 150 -5.38 12.88 -16.54
CA ASN A 150 -4.18 13.11 -17.32
C ASN A 150 -2.95 12.84 -16.46
N VAL A 151 -1.94 12.20 -17.06
CA VAL A 151 -0.62 12.02 -16.46
C VAL A 151 0.36 12.89 -17.22
N VAL A 152 1.16 13.69 -16.51
CA VAL A 152 2.25 14.45 -17.10
C VAL A 152 3.56 13.92 -16.59
N ARG A 153 4.45 13.60 -17.53
CA ARG A 153 5.76 13.01 -17.24
C ARG A 153 6.79 14.09 -16.94
N PRO A 154 7.65 13.90 -15.92
CA PRO A 154 8.71 14.84 -15.62
C PRO A 154 9.81 14.90 -16.67
N SER A 155 10.16 13.80 -17.33
CA SER A 155 11.32 13.72 -18.24
C SER A 155 11.19 14.54 -19.51
N ASP A 156 10.02 14.53 -20.12
CA ASP A 156 9.75 15.17 -21.41
C ASP A 156 8.58 16.15 -21.39
N ARG A 157 7.95 16.31 -20.22
CA ARG A 157 6.74 17.11 -19.99
C ARG A 157 5.56 16.72 -20.89
N ALA A 158 5.58 15.49 -21.43
CA ALA A 158 4.50 15.00 -22.25
C ALA A 158 3.25 14.72 -21.43
N ILE A 159 2.10 15.14 -21.96
CA ILE A 159 0.80 14.83 -21.40
C ILE A 159 0.27 13.52 -22.02
N VAL A 160 -0.05 12.55 -21.20
CA VAL A 160 -0.78 11.35 -21.55
C VAL A 160 -2.22 11.54 -21.14
N LEU A 161 -3.08 11.75 -22.12
CA LEU A 161 -4.46 12.11 -21.93
C LEU A 161 -5.30 10.87 -21.58
N ASN A 162 -6.20 11.04 -20.62
CA ASN A 162 -7.25 10.09 -20.28
C ASN A 162 -6.73 8.68 -19.99
N VAL A 163 -5.88 8.55 -19.00
CA VAL A 163 -5.24 7.31 -18.55
C VAL A 163 -6.24 6.25 -18.03
N GLY A 164 -7.53 6.47 -18.29
CA GLY A 164 -8.63 5.56 -18.01
C GLY A 164 -9.36 5.87 -16.71
N LEU A 165 -10.67 5.59 -16.75
CA LEU A 165 -11.55 5.62 -15.59
C LEU A 165 -11.45 4.30 -14.85
N ILE A 166 -10.34 4.08 -14.17
CA ILE A 166 -10.08 2.83 -13.45
C ILE A 166 -10.52 3.03 -12.01
N SER A 167 -11.54 2.31 -11.62
CA SER A 167 -12.15 2.39 -10.27
C SER A 167 -11.44 1.51 -9.23
N SER A 168 -10.28 0.95 -9.54
CA SER A 168 -9.46 0.21 -8.60
C SER A 168 -8.08 0.86 -8.45
N PHE A 169 -7.59 0.93 -7.22
CA PHE A 169 -6.28 1.50 -6.91
C PHE A 169 -5.16 0.81 -7.70
N GLN A 170 -5.10 -0.53 -7.66
CA GLN A 170 -4.07 -1.30 -8.37
C GLN A 170 -4.10 -1.05 -9.88
N GLY A 171 -5.29 -1.06 -10.48
CA GLY A 171 -5.43 -0.77 -11.92
C GLY A 171 -5.00 0.65 -12.27
N GLN A 172 -5.24 1.63 -11.40
CA GLN A 172 -4.79 3.00 -11.62
C GLN A 172 -3.26 3.12 -11.52
N VAL A 173 -2.63 2.41 -10.56
CA VAL A 173 -1.16 2.33 -10.45
C VAL A 173 -0.56 1.75 -11.73
N GLU A 174 -1.12 0.66 -12.25
CA GLU A 174 -0.66 0.03 -13.49
C GLU A 174 -0.78 0.99 -14.70
N ALA A 175 -1.92 1.66 -14.83
CA ALA A 175 -2.14 2.63 -15.91
C ALA A 175 -1.18 3.83 -15.85
N ILE A 176 -0.87 4.32 -14.66
CA ILE A 176 0.09 5.41 -14.47
C ILE A 176 1.51 4.94 -14.75
N ASN A 177 1.89 3.74 -14.31
CA ASN A 177 3.19 3.15 -14.63
C ASN A 177 3.39 2.97 -16.14
N GLU A 178 2.35 2.52 -16.86
CA GLU A 178 2.39 2.43 -18.30
C GLU A 178 2.51 3.80 -18.98
N ALA A 179 1.80 4.79 -18.46
CA ALA A 179 1.80 6.16 -18.97
C ALA A 179 3.10 6.91 -18.66
N SER A 180 3.72 6.67 -17.52
CA SER A 180 4.87 7.46 -17.05
C SER A 180 6.10 7.28 -17.92
N LEU A 181 6.40 6.07 -18.37
CA LEU A 181 7.55 5.68 -19.24
C LEU A 181 8.93 6.14 -18.74
N ASP A 182 9.01 6.84 -17.63
CA ASP A 182 10.20 7.50 -17.11
C ASP A 182 11.04 6.63 -16.18
N GLY A 183 10.68 5.35 -16.04
CA GLY A 183 11.32 4.48 -15.08
C GLY A 183 11.01 4.85 -13.61
N ILE A 184 10.11 5.81 -13.37
CA ILE A 184 9.54 6.06 -12.05
C ILE A 184 8.55 4.92 -11.81
N VAL A 185 9.05 3.89 -11.19
CA VAL A 185 8.19 2.81 -10.71
C VAL A 185 7.49 3.36 -9.48
N LEU A 186 6.19 3.60 -9.60
CA LEU A 186 5.38 3.78 -8.41
C LEU A 186 5.54 2.49 -7.61
N GLY A 187 6.20 2.57 -6.48
CA GLY A 187 6.40 1.41 -5.60
C GLY A 187 5.06 0.76 -5.28
N GLN A 188 5.08 -0.50 -4.90
CA GLN A 188 3.89 -1.11 -4.32
C GLN A 188 3.42 -0.20 -3.18
N PRO A 189 2.10 0.01 -3.03
CA PRO A 189 1.58 0.78 -1.91
C PRO A 189 2.20 0.26 -0.62
N VAL A 190 2.56 1.17 0.27
CA VAL A 190 3.03 0.76 1.59
C VAL A 190 1.83 0.16 2.34
N VAL A 191 1.80 -1.14 2.40
CA VAL A 191 0.85 -1.88 3.22
C VAL A 191 1.55 -2.18 4.54
N SER A 192 1.23 -1.41 5.57
CA SER A 192 1.74 -1.63 6.92
C SER A 192 1.10 -2.86 7.54
N GLY A 193 1.88 -3.62 8.28
CA GLY A 193 1.43 -4.82 8.96
C GLY A 193 2.59 -5.72 9.34
N CYS A 194 2.28 -6.82 10.02
CA CYS A 194 3.32 -7.80 10.36
C CYS A 194 3.82 -8.54 9.13
N THR A 195 5.13 -8.39 8.82
CA THR A 195 5.80 -9.00 7.65
C THR A 195 6.48 -10.33 7.98
N TYR A 196 6.50 -10.77 9.24
CA TYR A 196 7.13 -12.03 9.64
C TYR A 196 6.18 -13.21 9.43
N ALA A 197 6.52 -14.09 8.48
CA ALA A 197 5.67 -15.23 8.08
C ALA A 197 5.36 -16.22 9.22
N LEU A 198 6.14 -16.22 10.30
CA LEU A 198 5.94 -17.07 11.47
C LEU A 198 5.11 -16.39 12.58
N ALA A 199 4.78 -15.11 12.43
CA ALA A 199 3.94 -14.41 13.38
C ALA A 199 2.50 -14.86 13.29
N SER A 200 1.80 -14.85 14.41
CA SER A 200 0.39 -15.26 14.49
C SER A 200 -0.56 -14.34 13.74
N ASN A 201 -0.15 -13.10 13.53
CA ASN A 201 -0.87 -12.08 12.76
C ASN A 201 -0.13 -11.67 11.47
N PHE A 202 0.62 -12.59 10.87
CA PHE A 202 1.26 -12.34 9.58
C PHE A 202 0.27 -11.82 8.55
N ASN A 203 0.61 -10.72 7.90
CA ASN A 203 -0.15 -10.18 6.78
C ASN A 203 0.65 -10.36 5.49
N PRO A 204 0.23 -11.28 4.59
CA PRO A 204 0.96 -11.53 3.34
C PRO A 204 0.95 -10.34 2.37
N GLU A 205 0.07 -9.37 2.57
CA GLU A 205 0.00 -8.15 1.77
C GLU A 205 0.90 -7.04 2.32
N ALA A 206 1.36 -7.16 3.58
CA ALA A 206 2.24 -6.16 4.18
C ALA A 206 3.63 -6.18 3.53
N ASN A 207 4.10 -4.99 3.16
CA ASN A 207 5.44 -4.75 2.63
C ASN A 207 6.25 -3.76 3.50
N ALA A 208 5.65 -3.26 4.58
CA ALA A 208 6.28 -2.44 5.60
C ALA A 208 5.92 -2.97 6.99
N GLU A 209 6.95 -3.29 7.78
CA GLU A 209 6.78 -3.73 9.16
C GLU A 209 6.33 -2.56 10.04
N ASP A 210 5.22 -2.72 10.77
CA ASP A 210 4.64 -1.70 11.66
C ASP A 210 4.83 -1.99 13.15
N GLY A 211 5.56 -3.05 13.48
CA GLY A 211 5.79 -3.49 14.86
C GLY A 211 4.60 -4.22 15.49
N SER A 212 3.57 -4.55 14.73
CA SER A 212 2.38 -5.23 15.24
C SER A 212 2.54 -6.75 15.40
N CYS A 213 3.67 -7.33 14.97
CA CYS A 213 3.89 -8.76 15.03
C CYS A 213 3.81 -9.32 16.44
N PHE A 214 3.05 -10.39 16.61
CA PHE A 214 3.07 -11.17 17.84
C PHE A 214 3.18 -12.67 17.55
N PHE A 215 3.78 -13.39 18.49
CA PHE A 215 4.06 -14.81 18.39
C PHE A 215 3.40 -15.51 19.59
N MET A 216 2.48 -16.43 19.33
CA MET A 216 1.83 -17.20 20.38
C MET A 216 2.68 -18.42 20.73
N GLY A 217 2.87 -18.64 22.03
CA GLY A 217 3.64 -19.78 22.52
C GLY A 217 3.77 -19.75 24.04
N CYS A 218 4.51 -20.71 24.61
CA CYS A 218 4.82 -20.69 26.03
C CYS A 218 5.87 -19.60 26.32
N THR A 219 5.51 -18.62 27.13
CA THR A 219 6.38 -17.50 27.53
C THR A 219 7.10 -17.70 28.85
N ASP A 220 6.75 -18.76 29.62
CA ASP A 220 7.36 -19.03 30.91
C ASP A 220 8.73 -19.72 30.74
N PRO A 221 9.85 -19.09 31.19
CA PRO A 221 11.19 -19.67 31.11
C PRO A 221 11.37 -20.96 31.93
N MET A 222 10.46 -21.23 32.87
CA MET A 222 10.51 -22.44 33.70
C MET A 222 9.82 -23.65 33.04
N ALA A 223 9.12 -23.42 31.94
CA ALA A 223 8.46 -24.51 31.21
C ALA A 223 9.45 -25.27 30.32
N LEU A 224 9.21 -26.58 30.17
CA LEU A 224 10.03 -27.46 29.34
C LEU A 224 9.99 -27.10 27.84
N ASN A 225 8.89 -26.50 27.40
CA ASN A 225 8.62 -26.10 26.02
C ASN A 225 8.63 -24.57 25.85
N HIS A 226 9.35 -23.83 26.70
CA HIS A 226 9.51 -22.39 26.56
C HIS A 226 9.98 -21.99 25.16
N GLN A 227 9.34 -21.00 24.56
CA GLN A 227 9.65 -20.47 23.25
C GLN A 227 10.22 -19.05 23.36
N LEU A 228 11.49 -18.89 23.05
CA LEU A 228 12.21 -17.62 23.18
C LEU A 228 11.60 -16.45 22.37
N PHE A 229 10.86 -16.77 21.31
CA PHE A 229 10.23 -15.77 20.44
C PHE A 229 8.76 -15.55 20.76
N ALA A 230 8.18 -16.31 21.70
CA ALA A 230 6.78 -16.09 22.10
C ALA A 230 6.65 -14.75 22.80
N THR A 231 5.70 -13.94 22.33
CA THR A 231 5.37 -12.63 22.92
C THR A 231 4.00 -12.64 23.59
N VAL A 232 3.18 -13.67 23.30
CA VAL A 232 1.85 -13.85 23.85
C VAL A 232 1.69 -15.28 24.33
N GLU A 233 1.34 -15.44 25.61
CA GLU A 233 1.07 -16.75 26.22
C GLU A 233 -0.17 -17.39 25.60
N ASN A 234 -0.05 -18.66 25.19
CA ASN A 234 -1.13 -19.43 24.58
C ASN A 234 -1.68 -20.56 25.46
N GLY A 235 -1.18 -20.71 26.68
CA GLY A 235 -1.61 -21.73 27.63
C GLY A 235 -1.07 -23.14 27.38
N THR A 236 -0.03 -23.26 26.54
CA THR A 236 0.57 -24.57 26.20
C THR A 236 1.83 -24.87 26.98
N CYS A 237 2.15 -24.12 28.03
CA CYS A 237 3.34 -24.39 28.86
C CYS A 237 3.26 -25.77 29.51
N GLU A 238 4.32 -26.54 29.34
CA GLU A 238 4.50 -27.85 29.94
C GLU A 238 5.57 -27.75 31.05
N TYR A 239 5.22 -28.27 32.22
CA TYR A 239 6.13 -28.26 33.34
C TYR A 239 6.61 -29.66 33.67
N PRO A 240 7.82 -29.83 34.25
CA PRO A 240 8.25 -31.11 34.76
C PRO A 240 7.22 -31.62 35.77
N ALA A 241 6.93 -32.89 35.69
CA ALA A 241 6.10 -33.51 36.72
C ALA A 241 6.72 -33.21 38.11
N PRO A 242 5.93 -32.88 39.09
CA PRO A 242 6.44 -32.75 40.47
C PRO A 242 7.19 -34.03 40.77
N GLU A 243 8.46 -33.91 41.22
CA GLU A 243 9.18 -35.07 41.75
C GLU A 243 8.32 -35.67 42.85
N GLU A 244 7.89 -36.90 42.61
CA GLU A 244 7.20 -37.62 43.66
C GLU A 244 8.17 -37.79 44.82
N SER A 245 8.19 -36.78 45.71
CA SER A 245 8.93 -36.98 46.95
C SER A 245 8.24 -38.09 47.71
N CYS A 246 8.91 -39.22 47.88
CA CYS A 246 8.45 -40.24 48.81
C CYS A 246 8.76 -39.76 50.24
N PRO A 247 7.78 -39.16 50.93
CA PRO A 247 8.04 -38.62 52.28
C PRO A 247 8.51 -39.67 53.27
N SER A 248 8.39 -40.94 52.90
CA SER A 248 8.77 -42.11 53.71
C SER A 248 10.10 -42.69 53.28
N ASP A 249 10.75 -42.15 52.26
CA ASP A 249 12.13 -42.49 51.81
C ASP A 249 13.07 -41.61 52.64
N ILE A 250 13.54 -42.16 53.75
CA ILE A 250 14.34 -41.41 54.75
C ILE A 250 15.85 -41.53 54.39
N ASP A 251 16.24 -42.58 53.73
CA ASP A 251 17.62 -42.76 53.31
C ASP A 251 17.95 -42.21 51.90
N GLY A 252 16.89 -41.82 51.13
CA GLY A 252 17.04 -41.18 49.83
C GLY A 252 17.38 -42.13 48.70
N ASP A 253 17.10 -43.44 48.84
CA ASP A 253 17.41 -44.44 47.82
C ASP A 253 16.34 -44.55 46.71
N GLY A 254 15.25 -43.81 46.82
CA GLY A 254 14.13 -43.75 45.88
C GLY A 254 13.03 -44.77 46.11
N ALA A 255 13.09 -45.55 47.20
CA ALA A 255 12.09 -46.54 47.56
C ALA A 255 11.78 -46.55 49.08
N THR A 256 10.52 -46.61 49.44
CA THR A 256 10.13 -46.78 50.85
C THR A 256 10.31 -48.25 51.21
N ALA A 257 11.38 -48.59 51.92
CA ALA A 257 11.78 -49.95 52.25
C ALA A 257 12.00 -50.18 53.74
N THR A 258 12.56 -51.32 54.11
CA THR A 258 12.81 -51.69 55.53
C THR A 258 13.83 -50.78 56.19
N LEU A 259 14.77 -50.22 55.41
CA LEU A 259 15.82 -49.34 55.97
C LEU A 259 15.24 -47.99 56.42
N ASP A 260 14.30 -47.44 55.66
CA ASP A 260 13.54 -46.23 56.04
C ASP A 260 12.82 -46.41 57.34
N LEU A 261 12.17 -47.55 57.50
CA LEU A 261 11.44 -47.86 58.73
C LEU A 261 12.44 -47.95 59.94
N LEU A 262 13.59 -48.55 59.73
CA LEU A 262 14.61 -48.65 60.77
C LEU A 262 15.19 -47.27 61.09
N LEU A 263 15.42 -46.41 60.13
CA LEU A 263 15.88 -45.04 60.38
C LEU A 263 14.83 -44.21 61.09
N PHE A 264 13.57 -44.35 60.68
CA PHE A 264 12.45 -43.73 61.39
C PHE A 264 12.38 -44.18 62.84
N LEU A 265 12.44 -45.46 63.11
CA LEU A 265 12.39 -46.02 64.44
C LEU A 265 13.64 -45.62 65.29
N ALA A 266 14.78 -45.48 64.68
CA ALA A 266 16.00 -45.02 65.38
C ALA A 266 15.94 -43.57 65.82
N SER A 267 15.20 -42.74 65.09
CA SER A 267 14.97 -41.34 65.42
C SER A 267 13.71 -41.09 66.28
N PHE A 268 12.86 -42.11 66.43
CA PHE A 268 11.58 -42.00 67.13
C PHE A 268 11.77 -41.68 68.63
N GLY A 269 11.18 -40.60 69.09
CA GLY A 269 11.29 -40.16 70.49
C GLY A 269 12.54 -39.37 70.80
N GLN A 270 13.43 -39.09 69.79
CA GLN A 270 14.50 -38.16 69.97
C GLN A 270 14.02 -36.71 69.79
N PRO A 271 14.51 -35.72 70.58
CA PRO A 271 14.19 -34.33 70.35
C PRO A 271 14.73 -33.89 69.00
N CYS A 272 13.95 -33.09 68.26
CA CYS A 272 14.44 -32.44 67.04
C CYS A 272 15.59 -31.51 67.41
N ALA A 273 16.71 -31.59 66.68
CA ALA A 273 17.77 -30.59 66.80
C ALA A 273 17.25 -29.24 66.29
N GLU A 274 17.40 -28.16 67.12
CA GLU A 274 17.04 -26.79 66.77
C GLU A 274 17.91 -26.24 65.61
#